data_100d5e65c44cca13057287efd1cb6c11
#
_entry.id   100d5e65c44cca13057287efd1cb6c11
#
_cell.length_a   1.000
_cell.length_b   1.000
_cell.length_c   1.000
_cell.angle_alpha   90.00
_cell.angle_beta   90.00
_cell.angle_gamma   90.00
#
_symmetry.space_group_name_H-M   'P 1'
#
loop_
_entity.id
_entity.type
_entity.pdbx_description
1 polymer ?
#
loop_
_entity_poly.entity_id
_entity_poly.type
_entity_poly.pdbx_seq_one_letter_code
_entity_poly.pdbx_strand_id
1 'polypeptide(L)'
;MHRRNILSAALAASGAIFAAGSRSARAQTQPPSRDAAKVVYHLSDLEKVQFALGNIDNHLAGAGGPEKVTIQLVVHGPALRAFHAAAAGPETARKVAGIAKSSVKMAACGNTMRGQNVTLKELLPGFTVADRGGVVLIAELQAQGYVYLRP
;
A
#
# COMPACT_ATOMS: atom_id res chain seq x y z
N MET A 1 16.43 64.72 -58.15
CA MET A 1 16.74 65.95 -57.42
C MET A 1 16.57 65.77 -55.93
N HIS A 2 17.62 66.02 -55.15
CA HIS A 2 17.75 66.48 -53.77
C HIS A 2 17.32 65.51 -52.66
N ARG A 3 18.28 64.98 -51.98
CA ARG A 3 19.01 65.33 -50.75
C ARG A 3 18.40 64.65 -49.53
N ARG A 4 19.09 63.65 -49.01
CA ARG A 4 20.04 63.67 -47.86
C ARG A 4 19.42 64.31 -46.61
N ASN A 5 19.22 63.50 -45.59
CA ASN A 5 19.82 63.82 -44.31
C ASN A 5 19.90 62.57 -43.39
N ILE A 6 21.08 62.40 -42.94
CA ILE A 6 21.56 61.42 -41.93
C ILE A 6 21.26 62.04 -40.58
N LEU A 7 20.79 61.28 -39.65
CA LEU A 7 21.06 61.56 -38.23
C LEU A 7 21.10 60.26 -37.44
N SER A 8 22.28 60.01 -36.95
CA SER A 8 22.65 58.93 -36.02
C SER A 8 22.05 59.21 -34.65
N ALA A 9 21.56 58.19 -33.94
CA ALA A 9 21.48 58.22 -32.48
C ALA A 9 21.57 56.79 -31.93
N ALA A 10 22.72 56.52 -31.42
CA ALA A 10 23.09 55.93 -30.14
C ALA A 10 22.39 54.64 -29.69
N LEU A 11 23.22 53.59 -29.60
CA LEU A 11 23.11 52.38 -28.80
C LEU A 11 22.77 52.69 -27.33
N ALA A 12 21.81 51.95 -26.81
CA ALA A 12 21.76 51.59 -25.39
C ALA A 12 21.47 50.08 -25.29
N ALA A 13 22.54 49.33 -25.12
CA ALA A 13 22.48 47.90 -24.80
C ALA A 13 22.13 47.76 -23.31
N SER A 14 20.90 47.42 -23.02
CA SER A 14 20.51 46.99 -21.67
C SER A 14 20.49 45.47 -21.65
N GLY A 15 21.56 44.87 -21.18
CA GLY A 15 21.68 43.45 -20.89
C GLY A 15 20.79 43.06 -19.71
N ALA A 16 19.68 42.41 -19.97
CA ALA A 16 18.89 41.72 -18.95
C ALA A 16 19.53 40.35 -18.69
N ILE A 17 20.29 40.27 -17.61
CA ILE A 17 20.79 38.99 -17.09
C ILE A 17 19.58 38.24 -16.48
N PHE A 18 19.04 37.27 -17.22
CA PHE A 18 18.11 36.29 -16.66
C PHE A 18 18.92 35.38 -15.75
N ALA A 19 18.91 35.65 -14.45
CA ALA A 19 19.33 34.70 -13.43
C ALA A 19 18.28 33.59 -13.40
N ALA A 20 18.56 32.47 -14.08
CA ALA A 20 17.80 31.23 -13.95
C ALA A 20 18.04 30.71 -12.54
N GLY A 21 17.17 31.09 -11.61
CA GLY A 21 17.11 30.54 -10.26
C GLY A 21 16.69 29.08 -10.36
N SER A 22 17.64 28.17 -10.23
CA SER A 22 17.37 26.74 -10.03
C SER A 22 16.58 26.58 -8.75
N ARG A 23 15.26 26.50 -8.86
CA ARG A 23 14.41 26.04 -7.77
C ARG A 23 14.70 24.57 -7.56
N SER A 24 15.63 24.28 -6.66
CA SER A 24 15.75 22.94 -6.10
C SER A 24 14.39 22.54 -5.56
N ALA A 25 13.76 21.59 -6.22
CA ALA A 25 12.54 20.95 -5.70
C ALA A 25 12.95 20.23 -4.41
N ARG A 26 12.82 20.96 -3.29
CA ARG A 26 12.96 20.38 -1.97
C ARG A 26 11.79 19.41 -1.84
N ALA A 27 12.06 18.11 -1.84
CA ALA A 27 11.09 17.11 -1.49
C ALA A 27 10.54 17.51 -0.11
N GLN A 28 9.30 18.00 -0.09
CA GLN A 28 8.59 18.26 1.15
C GLN A 28 8.31 16.88 1.77
N THR A 29 9.13 16.51 2.74
CA THR A 29 8.76 15.46 3.71
C THR A 29 7.54 15.99 4.45
N GLN A 30 6.38 15.60 3.98
CA GLN A 30 5.11 15.88 4.65
C GLN A 30 5.21 15.27 6.06
N PRO A 31 4.97 16.04 7.13
CA PRO A 31 4.93 15.46 8.46
C PRO A 31 3.87 14.36 8.48
N PRO A 32 4.10 13.24 9.17
CA PRO A 32 3.13 12.16 9.24
C PRO A 32 1.79 12.73 9.71
N SER A 33 0.75 12.50 8.92
CA SER A 33 -0.62 12.84 9.31
C SER A 33 -0.91 12.21 10.67
N ARG A 34 -1.64 12.89 11.53
CA ARG A 34 -2.08 12.36 12.85
C ARG A 34 -3.04 11.18 12.71
N ASP A 35 -3.49 10.91 11.51
CA ASP A 35 -4.31 9.74 11.20
C ASP A 35 -3.47 8.47 11.19
N ALA A 36 -3.99 7.41 11.78
CA ALA A 36 -3.34 6.10 11.79
C ALA A 36 -2.98 5.67 10.34
N ALA A 37 -1.73 5.28 10.13
CA ALA A 37 -1.28 4.80 8.82
C ALA A 37 -2.17 3.64 8.37
N LYS A 38 -2.57 3.63 7.09
CA LYS A 38 -3.37 2.56 6.49
C LYS A 38 -2.47 1.70 5.61
N VAL A 39 -2.49 0.41 5.80
CA VAL A 39 -1.60 -0.52 5.09
C VAL A 39 -2.37 -1.73 4.61
N VAL A 40 -2.18 -2.12 3.34
CA VAL A 40 -2.64 -3.38 2.80
C VAL A 40 -1.47 -4.34 2.59
N TYR A 41 -1.49 -5.46 3.30
CA TYR A 41 -0.61 -6.60 3.09
C TYR A 41 -1.18 -7.50 2.03
N HIS A 42 -0.42 -7.77 0.98
CA HIS A 42 -0.78 -8.66 -0.11
C HIS A 42 -0.02 -9.98 0.03
N LEU A 43 -0.74 -11.08 0.20
CA LEU A 43 -0.16 -12.41 0.37
C LEU A 43 -0.70 -13.38 -0.67
N SER A 44 0.17 -13.85 -1.58
CA SER A 44 -0.16 -14.81 -2.64
C SER A 44 0.65 -16.10 -2.58
N ASP A 45 1.84 -16.03 -1.98
CA ASP A 45 2.83 -17.10 -2.04
C ASP A 45 2.79 -17.94 -0.75
N LEU A 46 2.62 -19.26 -0.91
CA LEU A 46 2.43 -20.18 0.21
C LEU A 46 3.62 -20.16 1.19
N GLU A 47 4.84 -20.14 0.66
CA GLU A 47 6.08 -20.12 1.45
C GLU A 47 6.29 -18.81 2.21
N LYS A 48 5.57 -17.75 1.86
CA LYS A 48 5.66 -16.44 2.51
C LYS A 48 4.69 -16.26 3.68
N VAL A 49 3.80 -17.22 3.92
CA VAL A 49 2.75 -17.09 4.93
C VAL A 49 3.29 -16.75 6.32
N GLN A 50 4.26 -17.54 6.82
CA GLN A 50 4.83 -17.30 8.16
C GLN A 50 5.56 -15.97 8.24
N PHE A 51 6.30 -15.61 7.19
CA PHE A 51 7.02 -14.36 7.10
C PHE A 51 6.06 -13.15 7.11
N ALA A 52 4.99 -13.22 6.32
CA ALA A 52 3.98 -12.15 6.26
C ALA A 52 3.24 -11.96 7.60
N LEU A 53 2.84 -13.06 8.24
CA LEU A 53 2.19 -13.01 9.56
C LEU A 53 3.13 -12.44 10.63
N GLY A 54 4.42 -12.81 10.60
CA GLY A 54 5.43 -12.23 11.49
C GLY A 54 5.65 -10.74 11.24
N ASN A 55 5.64 -10.30 9.99
CA ASN A 55 5.74 -8.88 9.63
C ASN A 55 4.54 -8.07 10.14
N ILE A 56 3.33 -8.63 10.12
CA ILE A 56 2.15 -7.96 10.69
C ILE A 56 2.32 -7.78 12.20
N ASP A 57 2.77 -8.81 12.92
CA ASP A 57 3.04 -8.73 14.36
C ASP A 57 4.08 -7.64 14.67
N ASN A 58 5.20 -7.63 13.91
CA ASN A 58 6.26 -6.64 14.04
C ASN A 58 5.78 -5.21 13.69
N HIS A 59 4.91 -5.10 12.70
CA HIS A 59 4.37 -3.81 12.29
C HIS A 59 3.45 -3.22 13.38
N LEU A 60 2.58 -4.04 13.95
CA LEU A 60 1.73 -3.63 15.07
C LEU A 60 2.57 -3.16 16.26
N ALA A 61 3.59 -3.95 16.64
CA ALA A 61 4.50 -3.60 17.74
C ALA A 61 5.30 -2.32 17.44
N GLY A 62 5.87 -2.20 16.22
CA GLY A 62 6.67 -1.06 15.81
C GLY A 62 5.85 0.24 15.65
N ALA A 63 4.57 0.15 15.33
CA ALA A 63 3.66 1.29 15.27
C ALA A 63 3.24 1.78 16.67
N GLY A 64 3.49 1.00 17.72
CA GLY A 64 3.09 1.31 19.08
C GLY A 64 1.70 0.79 19.47
N GLY A 65 1.16 -0.17 18.70
CA GLY A 65 -0.08 -0.86 19.00
C GLY A 65 -1.11 -0.84 17.86
N PRO A 66 -2.14 -1.67 17.98
CA PRO A 66 -3.13 -1.87 16.91
C PRO A 66 -4.01 -0.65 16.63
N GLU A 67 -4.08 0.32 17.54
CA GLU A 67 -4.81 1.59 17.35
C GLU A 67 -3.98 2.64 16.58
N LYS A 68 -2.69 2.39 16.35
CA LYS A 68 -1.77 3.32 15.65
C LYS A 68 -1.63 3.03 14.17
N VAL A 69 -2.11 1.88 13.71
CA VAL A 69 -2.05 1.48 12.31
C VAL A 69 -3.27 0.66 11.94
N THR A 70 -3.86 0.95 10.78
CA THR A 70 -4.94 0.15 10.21
C THR A 70 -4.33 -0.83 9.20
N ILE A 71 -4.42 -2.12 9.47
CA ILE A 71 -3.88 -3.16 8.58
C ILE A 71 -5.03 -3.97 7.97
N GLN A 72 -4.98 -4.16 6.66
CA GLN A 72 -5.79 -5.09 5.90
C GLN A 72 -4.88 -6.16 5.30
N LEU A 73 -5.04 -7.42 5.68
CA LEU A 73 -4.40 -8.56 5.02
C LEU A 73 -5.32 -9.08 3.92
N VAL A 74 -4.84 -9.15 2.69
CA VAL A 74 -5.55 -9.74 1.55
C VAL A 74 -4.80 -10.97 1.09
N VAL A 75 -5.46 -12.13 1.15
CA VAL A 75 -4.89 -13.43 0.81
C VAL A 75 -5.55 -14.00 -0.44
N HIS A 76 -4.74 -14.42 -1.41
CA HIS A 76 -5.20 -15.13 -2.59
C HIS A 76 -4.19 -16.16 -3.11
N GLY A 77 -4.54 -16.86 -4.19
CA GLY A 77 -3.64 -17.83 -4.83
C GLY A 77 -3.20 -18.95 -3.87
N PRO A 78 -2.00 -19.52 -4.06
CA PRO A 78 -1.49 -20.63 -3.25
C PRO A 78 -1.47 -20.37 -1.74
N ALA A 79 -1.23 -19.13 -1.31
CA ALA A 79 -1.17 -18.78 0.10
C ALA A 79 -2.43 -19.12 0.87
N LEU A 80 -3.61 -19.07 0.23
CA LEU A 80 -4.88 -19.31 0.91
C LEU A 80 -4.97 -20.74 1.49
N ARG A 81 -4.25 -21.70 0.92
CA ARG A 81 -4.22 -23.10 1.40
C ARG A 81 -3.73 -23.22 2.84
N ALA A 82 -2.81 -22.34 3.26
CA ALA A 82 -2.31 -22.35 4.64
C ALA A 82 -3.34 -21.90 5.68
N PHE A 83 -4.46 -21.33 5.22
CA PHE A 83 -5.53 -20.83 6.07
C PHE A 83 -6.78 -21.72 6.04
N HIS A 84 -6.76 -22.85 5.31
CA HIS A 84 -7.83 -23.86 5.42
C HIS A 84 -7.77 -24.49 6.81
N ALA A 85 -8.86 -24.44 7.57
CA ALA A 85 -8.88 -24.91 8.96
C ALA A 85 -8.44 -26.37 9.13
N ALA A 86 -8.76 -27.24 8.16
CA ALA A 86 -8.36 -28.64 8.14
C ALA A 86 -6.85 -28.86 7.84
N ALA A 87 -6.16 -27.88 7.25
CA ALA A 87 -4.78 -28.03 6.78
C ALA A 87 -3.82 -27.04 7.46
N ALA A 88 -4.32 -26.07 8.20
CA ALA A 88 -3.52 -25.04 8.83
C ALA A 88 -2.60 -25.62 9.90
N GLY A 89 -1.33 -25.32 9.81
CA GLY A 89 -0.37 -25.67 10.88
C GLY A 89 -0.68 -24.91 12.18
N PRO A 90 -0.32 -25.48 13.33
CA PRO A 90 -0.65 -24.90 14.64
C PRO A 90 -0.08 -23.49 14.85
N GLU A 91 1.07 -23.18 14.25
CA GLU A 91 1.64 -21.83 14.30
C GLU A 91 0.81 -20.82 13.50
N THR A 92 0.39 -21.18 12.28
CA THR A 92 -0.50 -20.33 11.47
C THR A 92 -1.82 -20.07 12.20
N ALA A 93 -2.44 -21.12 12.75
CA ALA A 93 -3.69 -20.98 13.48
C ALA A 93 -3.56 -20.07 14.71
N ARG A 94 -2.47 -20.19 15.47
CA ARG A 94 -2.19 -19.34 16.64
C ARG A 94 -1.99 -17.88 16.22
N LYS A 95 -1.19 -17.59 15.17
CA LYS A 95 -0.96 -16.24 14.67
C LYS A 95 -2.23 -15.61 14.15
N VAL A 96 -3.02 -16.34 13.34
CA VAL A 96 -4.30 -15.87 12.83
C VAL A 96 -5.27 -15.55 13.97
N ALA A 97 -5.35 -16.40 15.00
CA ALA A 97 -6.17 -16.12 16.18
C ALA A 97 -5.72 -14.86 16.95
N GLY A 98 -4.43 -14.58 17.01
CA GLY A 98 -3.87 -13.35 17.56
C GLY A 98 -4.26 -12.12 16.72
N ILE A 99 -4.05 -12.20 15.42
CA ILE A 99 -4.40 -11.15 14.46
C ILE A 99 -5.91 -10.86 14.46
N ALA A 100 -6.76 -11.89 14.52
CA ALA A 100 -8.21 -11.75 14.58
C ALA A 100 -8.71 -11.00 15.83
N LYS A 101 -7.94 -11.01 16.92
CA LYS A 101 -8.23 -10.26 18.15
C LYS A 101 -7.73 -8.82 18.12
N SER A 102 -6.87 -8.49 17.16
CA SER A 102 -6.38 -7.14 16.92
C SER A 102 -7.31 -6.38 15.97
N SER A 103 -6.94 -5.14 15.62
CA SER A 103 -7.66 -4.32 14.63
C SER A 103 -7.38 -4.73 13.18
N VAL A 104 -6.59 -5.77 12.93
CA VAL A 104 -6.25 -6.24 11.58
C VAL A 104 -7.45 -6.94 10.94
N LYS A 105 -7.83 -6.47 9.76
CA LYS A 105 -8.86 -7.11 8.95
C LYS A 105 -8.22 -8.12 8.00
N MET A 106 -8.83 -9.28 7.84
CA MET A 106 -8.36 -10.32 6.92
C MET A 106 -9.41 -10.62 5.86
N ALA A 107 -9.00 -10.65 4.59
CA ALA A 107 -9.88 -10.95 3.47
C ALA A 107 -9.29 -12.07 2.60
N ALA A 108 -10.11 -13.08 2.30
CA ALA A 108 -9.81 -14.15 1.36
C ALA A 108 -10.41 -13.82 0.00
N CYS A 109 -9.63 -14.01 -1.07
CA CYS A 109 -10.08 -13.79 -2.44
C CYS A 109 -11.18 -14.80 -2.82
N GLY A 110 -12.39 -14.33 -3.15
CA GLY A 110 -13.50 -15.18 -3.55
C GLY A 110 -13.22 -16.02 -4.79
N ASN A 111 -12.43 -15.49 -5.76
CA ASN A 111 -12.00 -16.26 -6.93
C ASN A 111 -11.09 -17.44 -6.54
N THR A 112 -10.16 -17.20 -5.60
CA THR A 112 -9.27 -18.24 -5.09
C THR A 112 -10.05 -19.29 -4.29
N MET A 113 -10.99 -18.86 -3.46
CA MET A 113 -11.84 -19.78 -2.70
C MET A 113 -12.61 -20.72 -3.63
N ARG A 114 -13.22 -20.18 -4.70
CA ARG A 114 -13.88 -21.01 -5.73
C ARG A 114 -12.91 -21.96 -6.42
N GLY A 115 -11.73 -21.48 -6.83
CA GLY A 115 -10.71 -22.31 -7.46
C GLY A 115 -10.12 -23.39 -6.56
N GLN A 116 -10.16 -23.21 -5.24
CA GLN A 116 -9.71 -24.20 -4.24
C GLN A 116 -10.86 -25.00 -3.65
N ASN A 117 -12.10 -24.76 -4.11
CA ASN A 117 -13.32 -25.41 -3.61
C ASN A 117 -13.45 -25.33 -2.08
N VAL A 118 -13.23 -24.14 -1.51
CA VAL A 118 -13.31 -23.86 -0.08
C VAL A 118 -14.28 -22.73 0.21
N THR A 119 -15.06 -22.90 1.26
CA THR A 119 -16.00 -21.90 1.77
C THR A 119 -15.39 -21.08 2.91
N LEU A 120 -15.99 -19.94 3.26
CA LEU A 120 -15.53 -19.13 4.38
C LEU A 120 -15.51 -19.89 5.72
N LYS A 121 -16.45 -20.80 5.94
CA LYS A 121 -16.54 -21.62 7.15
C LYS A 121 -15.40 -22.63 7.30
N GLU A 122 -14.75 -22.96 6.20
CA GLU A 122 -13.61 -23.88 6.15
C GLU A 122 -12.26 -23.17 6.25
N LEU A 123 -12.27 -21.83 6.33
CA LEU A 123 -11.08 -21.06 6.65
C LEU A 123 -10.94 -20.86 8.16
N LEU A 124 -9.73 -20.56 8.60
CA LEU A 124 -9.48 -20.10 9.96
C LEU A 124 -10.37 -18.88 10.29
N PRO A 125 -10.86 -18.75 11.53
CA PRO A 125 -11.74 -17.65 11.92
C PRO A 125 -11.13 -16.26 11.72
N GLY A 126 -11.96 -15.26 11.42
CA GLY A 126 -11.56 -13.86 11.28
C GLY A 126 -11.43 -13.38 9.84
N PHE A 127 -11.59 -14.26 8.85
CA PHE A 127 -11.62 -13.86 7.44
C PHE A 127 -13.00 -13.35 7.03
N THR A 128 -12.96 -12.41 6.07
CA THR A 128 -14.08 -12.00 5.23
C THR A 128 -13.82 -12.42 3.80
N VAL A 129 -14.83 -12.38 2.92
CA VAL A 129 -14.66 -12.70 1.50
C VAL A 129 -14.51 -11.42 0.68
N ALA A 130 -13.49 -11.36 -0.15
CA ALA A 130 -13.36 -10.36 -1.22
C ALA A 130 -14.08 -10.93 -2.47
N ASP A 131 -15.41 -10.72 -2.57
CA ASP A 131 -16.27 -11.36 -3.57
C ASP A 131 -15.86 -11.06 -5.01
N ARG A 132 -15.45 -9.82 -5.29
CA ARG A 132 -14.95 -9.38 -6.60
C ARG A 132 -13.50 -9.78 -6.88
N GLY A 133 -12.84 -10.40 -5.91
CA GLY A 133 -11.46 -10.85 -5.99
C GLY A 133 -10.48 -10.01 -5.16
N GLY A 134 -9.41 -10.66 -4.72
CA GLY A 134 -8.40 -10.02 -3.85
C GLY A 134 -7.68 -8.84 -4.51
N VAL A 135 -7.38 -8.94 -5.82
CA VAL A 135 -6.71 -7.86 -6.57
C VAL A 135 -7.59 -6.61 -6.68
N VAL A 136 -8.90 -6.80 -6.89
CA VAL A 136 -9.87 -5.69 -6.92
C VAL A 136 -9.91 -5.00 -5.56
N LEU A 137 -10.01 -5.78 -4.47
CA LEU A 137 -9.99 -5.22 -3.12
C LEU A 137 -8.70 -4.44 -2.83
N ILE A 138 -7.54 -4.95 -3.25
CA ILE A 138 -6.26 -4.25 -3.08
C ILE A 138 -6.27 -2.90 -3.80
N ALA A 139 -6.73 -2.85 -5.05
CA ALA A 139 -6.81 -1.61 -5.81
C ALA A 139 -7.75 -0.58 -5.14
N GLU A 140 -8.89 -1.04 -4.62
CA GLU A 140 -9.85 -0.20 -3.89
C GLU A 140 -9.27 0.35 -2.58
N LEU A 141 -8.51 -0.48 -1.84
CA LEU A 141 -7.84 -0.05 -0.63
C LEU A 141 -6.76 1.00 -0.94
N GLN A 142 -5.97 0.81 -2.01
CA GLN A 142 -4.98 1.80 -2.44
C GLN A 142 -5.66 3.13 -2.83
N ALA A 143 -6.80 3.11 -3.50
CA ALA A 143 -7.60 4.30 -3.80
C ALA A 143 -8.11 5.01 -2.52
N GLN A 144 -8.25 4.27 -1.41
CA GLN A 144 -8.61 4.79 -0.09
C GLN A 144 -7.40 5.23 0.76
N GLY A 145 -6.20 5.28 0.17
CA GLY A 145 -4.97 5.73 0.81
C GLY A 145 -4.21 4.65 1.58
N TYR A 146 -4.49 3.37 1.35
CA TYR A 146 -3.68 2.30 1.93
C TYR A 146 -2.34 2.18 1.20
N VAL A 147 -1.26 2.14 1.96
CA VAL A 147 0.08 1.80 1.44
C VAL A 147 0.14 0.30 1.16
N TYR A 148 0.62 -0.06 -0.03
CA TYR A 148 0.74 -1.45 -0.44
C TYR A 148 2.05 -2.07 0.03
N LEU A 149 1.97 -3.21 0.71
CA LEU A 149 3.12 -4.04 1.09
C LEU A 149 2.94 -5.48 0.59
N ARG A 150 3.99 -6.01 -0.01
CA ARG A 150 4.10 -7.43 -0.39
C ARG A 150 5.38 -8.00 0.20
N PRO A 151 5.31 -8.72 1.33
CA PRO A 151 6.45 -9.37 1.97
C PRO A 151 7.11 -10.44 1.14
#